data_8e1c9220c6828218543af2a7e38e724f
#
_entry.id   8e1c9220c6828218543af2a7e38e724f
#
_cell.length_a   1.000
_cell.length_b   1.000
_cell.length_c   1.000
_cell.angle_alpha   90.00
_cell.angle_beta   90.00
_cell.angle_gamma   90.00
#
_symmetry.space_group_name_H-M   'P 1'
#
loop_
_entity.id
_entity.type
_entity.pdbx_description
1 polymer ?
#
loop_
_entity_poly.entity_id
_entity_poly.type
_entity_poly.pdbx_seq_one_letter_code
_entity_poly.pdbx_strand_id
1 'polypeptide(L)'
;KRPVALATNLKSGAQTLLYLYGKQGGKDWSHAVAEAARAALVADKATTVETAEGPVFINIFNPPLRMIVVGAVHITQALGPIAALSGYEVQVVDPRRAFATEDRFPGVSLSNAWPDEAMAELKPDLRTAVVTLTHDPKLDDPALAAGLKSDAFYLGSLGSKKTHAARLERLRRMGFGDNDLARIHGPVGLSIGAKSPSEIAIAIMAQVTQSLRQAAP
;
A
#
# COMPACT_ATOMS: atom_id res chain seq x y z
N LYS A 1 -4.28 11.86 -7.40
CA LYS A 1 -5.32 12.16 -6.37
C LYS A 1 -4.63 12.14 -5.01
N ARG A 2 -5.01 13.04 -4.08
CA ARG A 2 -4.44 13.10 -2.73
C ARG A 2 -5.53 12.80 -1.70
N PRO A 3 -5.24 12.08 -0.59
CA PRO A 3 -6.15 11.94 0.54
C PRO A 3 -6.53 13.33 1.08
N VAL A 4 -7.82 13.55 1.30
CA VAL A 4 -8.33 14.81 1.83
C VAL A 4 -9.51 14.57 2.78
N ALA A 5 -9.54 15.30 3.88
CA ALA A 5 -10.66 15.35 4.81
C ALA A 5 -11.38 16.71 4.70
N LEU A 6 -12.70 16.69 4.68
CA LEU A 6 -13.54 17.88 4.79
C LEU A 6 -14.02 18.00 6.24
N ALA A 7 -13.48 18.97 6.99
CA ALA A 7 -13.95 19.31 8.32
C ALA A 7 -15.09 20.33 8.21
N THR A 8 -16.25 20.02 8.79
CA THR A 8 -17.45 20.86 8.78
C THR A 8 -17.92 21.09 10.22
N ASN A 9 -17.96 22.34 10.67
CA ASN A 9 -18.62 22.69 11.94
C ASN A 9 -20.14 22.59 11.76
N LEU A 10 -20.77 21.71 12.52
CA LEU A 10 -22.21 21.41 12.37
C LEU A 10 -23.14 22.52 12.89
N LYS A 11 -22.61 23.50 13.67
CA LYS A 11 -23.39 24.67 14.13
C LYS A 11 -23.29 25.84 13.15
N SER A 12 -22.06 26.18 12.70
CA SER A 12 -21.82 27.37 11.88
C SER A 12 -21.82 27.09 10.37
N GLY A 13 -21.68 25.82 9.95
CA GLY A 13 -21.49 25.43 8.57
C GLY A 13 -20.09 25.74 8.01
N ALA A 14 -19.16 26.25 8.82
CA ALA A 14 -17.79 26.55 8.38
C ALA A 14 -17.07 25.28 7.96
N GLN A 15 -16.36 25.34 6.81
CA GLN A 15 -15.69 24.18 6.21
C GLN A 15 -14.24 24.47 5.90
N THR A 16 -13.40 23.42 5.93
CA THR A 16 -11.99 23.46 5.51
C THR A 16 -11.57 22.09 4.97
N LEU A 17 -10.80 22.09 3.90
CA LEU A 17 -10.10 20.89 3.42
C LEU A 17 -8.80 20.71 4.19
N LEU A 18 -8.65 19.55 4.84
CA LEU A 18 -7.48 19.16 5.60
C LEU A 18 -6.79 17.99 4.88
N TYR A 19 -5.48 18.12 4.70
CA TYR A 19 -4.63 17.09 4.12
C TYR A 19 -3.77 16.45 5.22
N LEU A 20 -3.11 15.33 4.91
CA LEU A 20 -2.13 14.75 5.84
C LEU A 20 -1.09 15.79 6.28
N TYR A 21 -0.68 16.65 5.35
CA TYR A 21 0.21 17.77 5.61
C TYR A 21 -0.43 19.08 5.11
N GLY A 22 -0.83 19.93 6.07
CA GLY A 22 -1.40 21.24 5.76
C GLY A 22 -2.91 21.27 5.54
N LYS A 23 -3.41 22.43 5.12
CA LYS A 23 -4.83 22.71 4.81
C LYS A 23 -4.96 23.51 3.52
N GLN A 24 -6.17 23.55 2.99
CA GLN A 24 -6.50 24.41 1.85
C GLN A 24 -7.80 25.16 2.12
N GLY A 25 -7.69 26.48 2.23
CA GLY A 25 -8.82 27.41 2.44
C GLY A 25 -9.51 27.24 3.79
N GLY A 26 -10.56 28.03 4.00
CA GLY A 26 -11.48 27.89 5.12
C GLY A 26 -10.93 28.33 6.50
N LYS A 27 -11.60 27.87 7.53
CA LYS A 27 -11.32 28.21 8.93
C LYS A 27 -10.05 27.55 9.44
N ASP A 28 -9.35 28.23 10.34
CA ASP A 28 -8.32 27.61 11.18
C ASP A 28 -8.96 26.74 12.27
N TRP A 29 -8.59 25.49 12.29
CA TRP A 29 -9.07 24.53 13.28
C TRP A 29 -8.05 24.33 14.40
N SER A 30 -8.55 23.90 15.58
CA SER A 30 -7.68 23.51 16.68
C SER A 30 -6.80 22.33 16.28
N HIS A 31 -5.68 22.16 17.00
CA HIS A 31 -4.78 21.01 16.82
C HIS A 31 -5.53 19.67 16.91
N ALA A 32 -6.49 19.56 17.84
CA ALA A 32 -7.30 18.35 18.03
C ALA A 32 -8.11 17.97 16.78
N VAL A 33 -8.70 18.96 16.07
CA VAL A 33 -9.44 18.69 14.82
C VAL A 33 -8.48 18.26 13.71
N ALA A 34 -7.30 18.89 13.61
CA ALA A 34 -6.30 18.53 12.63
C ALA A 34 -5.76 17.10 12.86
N GLU A 35 -5.48 16.73 14.10
CA GLU A 35 -5.05 15.37 14.45
C GLU A 35 -6.16 14.34 14.18
N ALA A 36 -7.41 14.63 14.54
CA ALA A 36 -8.53 13.76 14.26
C ALA A 36 -8.74 13.57 12.75
N ALA A 37 -8.52 14.61 11.94
CA ALA A 37 -8.59 14.51 10.49
C ALA A 37 -7.49 13.60 9.92
N ARG A 38 -6.26 13.70 10.44
CA ARG A 38 -5.16 12.80 10.05
C ARG A 38 -5.47 11.35 10.43
N ALA A 39 -5.93 11.12 11.67
CA ALA A 39 -6.32 9.81 12.14
C ALA A 39 -7.48 9.21 11.30
N ALA A 40 -8.48 10.02 10.95
CA ALA A 40 -9.60 9.61 10.09
C ALA A 40 -9.13 9.22 8.68
N LEU A 41 -8.22 9.99 8.08
CA LEU A 41 -7.63 9.68 6.77
C LEU A 41 -6.86 8.35 6.78
N VAL A 42 -6.08 8.10 7.83
CA VAL A 42 -5.32 6.84 8.00
C VAL A 42 -6.25 5.67 8.27
N ALA A 43 -7.26 5.85 9.13
CA ALA A 43 -8.21 4.80 9.48
C ALA A 43 -9.24 4.50 8.37
N ASP A 44 -9.30 5.33 7.32
CA ASP A 44 -10.34 5.26 6.28
C ASP A 44 -11.76 5.36 6.83
N LYS A 45 -11.96 6.22 7.86
CA LYS A 45 -13.22 6.31 8.61
C LYS A 45 -13.53 7.76 8.99
N ALA A 46 -14.72 8.23 8.60
CA ALA A 46 -15.24 9.53 9.04
C ALA A 46 -15.45 9.54 10.56
N THR A 47 -15.33 10.73 11.18
CA THR A 47 -15.47 10.91 12.62
C THR A 47 -16.09 12.27 12.97
N THR A 48 -16.49 12.43 14.22
CA THR A 48 -16.94 13.73 14.76
C THR A 48 -16.10 14.07 15.98
N VAL A 49 -15.69 15.32 16.10
CA VAL A 49 -14.92 15.85 17.23
C VAL A 49 -15.70 16.98 17.90
N GLU A 50 -15.87 16.89 19.22
CA GLU A 50 -16.45 17.98 20.01
C GLU A 50 -15.42 19.10 20.20
N THR A 51 -15.85 20.33 19.95
CA THR A 51 -15.04 21.53 20.16
C THR A 51 -15.82 22.60 20.95
N ALA A 52 -15.12 23.61 21.48
CA ALA A 52 -15.78 24.74 22.18
C ALA A 52 -16.79 25.49 21.29
N GLU A 53 -16.61 25.43 19.95
CA GLU A 53 -17.47 26.09 18.98
C GLU A 53 -18.57 25.15 18.42
N GLY A 54 -18.67 23.93 18.94
CA GLY A 54 -19.63 22.91 18.58
C GLY A 54 -18.98 21.70 17.86
N PRO A 55 -19.78 20.68 17.55
CA PRO A 55 -19.28 19.47 16.91
C PRO A 55 -18.77 19.73 15.50
N VAL A 56 -17.64 19.13 15.17
CA VAL A 56 -17.01 19.19 13.84
C VAL A 56 -17.04 17.78 13.22
N PHE A 57 -17.79 17.64 12.16
CA PHE A 57 -17.82 16.41 11.36
C PHE A 57 -16.64 16.41 10.36
N ILE A 58 -15.89 15.31 10.35
CA ILE A 58 -14.73 15.10 9.48
C ILE A 58 -15.10 13.99 8.50
N ASN A 59 -15.43 14.37 7.28
CA ASN A 59 -15.65 13.43 6.17
C ASN A 59 -14.37 13.23 5.38
N ILE A 60 -14.11 11.99 4.94
CA ILE A 60 -12.86 11.63 4.26
C ILE A 60 -13.11 11.30 2.78
N PHE A 61 -12.17 11.68 1.95
CA PHE A 61 -12.12 11.38 0.52
C PHE A 61 -10.72 10.82 0.20
N ASN A 62 -10.58 9.51 0.39
CA ASN A 62 -9.36 8.80 0.09
C ASN A 62 -9.38 8.25 -1.35
N PRO A 63 -8.26 8.32 -2.09
CA PRO A 63 -8.09 7.54 -3.31
C PRO A 63 -8.21 6.03 -2.99
N PRO A 64 -8.52 5.17 -3.97
CA PRO A 64 -8.46 3.72 -3.78
C PRO A 64 -7.11 3.27 -3.21
N LEU A 65 -7.11 2.17 -2.49
CA LEU A 65 -5.88 1.46 -2.14
C LEU A 65 -5.24 0.94 -3.41
N ARG A 66 -3.92 0.88 -3.47
CA ARG A 66 -3.17 0.36 -4.61
C ARG A 66 -2.38 -0.87 -4.22
N MET A 67 -2.29 -1.83 -5.13
CA MET A 67 -1.41 -2.98 -5.00
C MET A 67 -0.51 -3.09 -6.22
N ILE A 68 0.80 -2.92 -6.03
CA ILE A 68 1.80 -3.14 -7.06
C ILE A 68 2.36 -4.54 -6.86
N VAL A 69 2.17 -5.41 -7.86
CA VAL A 69 2.66 -6.78 -7.86
C VAL A 69 3.77 -6.91 -8.89
N VAL A 70 4.98 -7.20 -8.45
CA VAL A 70 6.12 -7.46 -9.32
C VAL A 70 6.21 -8.96 -9.58
N GLY A 71 5.92 -9.35 -10.83
CA GLY A 71 5.90 -10.72 -11.29
C GLY A 71 4.54 -11.19 -11.79
N ALA A 72 4.43 -11.42 -13.09
CA ALA A 72 3.24 -11.95 -13.77
C ALA A 72 3.19 -13.50 -13.67
N VAL A 73 3.14 -14.03 -12.44
CA VAL A 73 3.18 -15.45 -12.12
C VAL A 73 1.79 -16.00 -11.75
N HIS A 74 1.67 -17.33 -11.56
CA HIS A 74 0.39 -17.97 -11.22
C HIS A 74 -0.25 -17.43 -9.92
N ILE A 75 0.58 -17.09 -8.92
CA ILE A 75 0.08 -16.48 -7.68
C ILE A 75 -0.57 -15.13 -7.99
N THR A 76 0.02 -14.34 -8.88
CA THR A 76 -0.50 -13.02 -9.28
C THR A 76 -1.85 -13.14 -9.98
N GLN A 77 -2.08 -14.21 -10.76
CA GLN A 77 -3.37 -14.46 -11.41
C GLN A 77 -4.51 -14.68 -10.41
N ALA A 78 -4.21 -15.26 -9.25
CA ALA A 78 -5.17 -15.40 -8.16
C ALA A 78 -5.23 -14.13 -7.28
N LEU A 79 -4.08 -13.50 -7.00
CA LEU A 79 -3.99 -12.34 -6.13
C LEU A 79 -4.68 -11.11 -6.72
N GLY A 80 -4.53 -10.87 -8.03
CA GLY A 80 -5.10 -9.71 -8.70
C GLY A 80 -6.62 -9.58 -8.51
N PRO A 81 -7.43 -10.60 -8.88
CA PRO A 81 -8.88 -10.57 -8.65
C PRO A 81 -9.27 -10.43 -7.17
N ILE A 82 -8.58 -11.10 -6.25
CA ILE A 82 -8.87 -11.01 -4.81
C ILE A 82 -8.58 -9.59 -4.30
N ALA A 83 -7.48 -8.99 -4.72
CA ALA A 83 -7.12 -7.63 -4.36
C ALA A 83 -8.13 -6.61 -4.94
N ALA A 84 -8.51 -6.76 -6.21
CA ALA A 84 -9.52 -5.91 -6.85
C ALA A 84 -10.87 -5.99 -6.14
N LEU A 85 -11.34 -7.20 -5.81
CA LEU A 85 -12.56 -7.42 -5.02
C LEU A 85 -12.47 -6.78 -3.62
N SER A 86 -11.25 -6.70 -3.06
CA SER A 86 -10.97 -6.05 -1.77
C SER A 86 -10.79 -4.53 -1.88
N GLY A 87 -11.04 -3.92 -3.05
CA GLY A 87 -11.02 -2.47 -3.27
C GLY A 87 -9.65 -1.90 -3.64
N TYR A 88 -8.70 -2.73 -4.08
CA TYR A 88 -7.39 -2.27 -4.56
C TYR A 88 -7.39 -2.02 -6.07
N GLU A 89 -6.79 -0.91 -6.49
CA GLU A 89 -6.31 -0.75 -7.87
C GLU A 89 -5.03 -1.59 -8.02
N VAL A 90 -5.08 -2.62 -8.87
CA VAL A 90 -3.97 -3.58 -9.04
C VAL A 90 -3.15 -3.22 -10.27
N GLN A 91 -1.84 -3.10 -10.07
CA GLN A 91 -0.84 -2.91 -11.11
C GLN A 91 0.12 -4.10 -11.09
N VAL A 92 0.25 -4.81 -12.20
CA VAL A 92 1.23 -5.89 -12.36
C VAL A 92 2.42 -5.38 -13.19
N VAL A 93 3.61 -5.58 -12.67
CA VAL A 93 4.88 -5.17 -13.29
C VAL A 93 5.70 -6.42 -13.62
N ASP A 94 5.98 -6.65 -14.88
CA ASP A 94 6.89 -7.73 -15.31
C ASP A 94 7.51 -7.40 -16.68
N PRO A 95 8.82 -7.20 -16.79
CA PRO A 95 9.49 -6.89 -18.06
C PRO A 95 9.43 -8.04 -19.06
N ARG A 96 9.11 -9.23 -18.61
CA ARG A 96 8.97 -10.42 -19.47
C ARG A 96 7.60 -10.42 -20.15
N ARG A 97 7.50 -9.77 -21.30
CA ARG A 97 6.25 -9.55 -22.04
C ARG A 97 5.42 -10.83 -22.28
N ALA A 98 6.07 -11.99 -22.42
CA ALA A 98 5.37 -13.26 -22.60
C ALA A 98 4.56 -13.70 -21.36
N PHE A 99 4.86 -13.16 -20.18
CA PHE A 99 4.14 -13.48 -18.93
C PHE A 99 3.06 -12.44 -18.62
N ALA A 100 3.31 -11.16 -18.90
CA ALA A 100 2.39 -10.06 -18.60
C ALA A 100 1.51 -9.76 -19.82
N THR A 101 0.50 -10.61 -20.05
CA THR A 101 -0.46 -10.49 -21.16
C THR A 101 -1.87 -10.23 -20.62
N GLU A 102 -2.69 -9.52 -21.40
CA GLU A 102 -4.05 -9.16 -21.04
C GLU A 102 -4.94 -10.40 -20.84
N ASP A 103 -4.73 -11.44 -21.66
CA ASP A 103 -5.44 -12.73 -21.55
C ASP A 103 -5.19 -13.42 -20.20
N ARG A 104 -3.98 -13.27 -19.64
CA ARG A 104 -3.63 -13.85 -18.34
C ARG A 104 -4.09 -12.99 -17.15
N PHE A 105 -4.27 -11.69 -17.35
CA PHE A 105 -4.60 -10.70 -16.33
C PHE A 105 -5.71 -9.78 -16.79
N PRO A 106 -6.93 -10.29 -17.06
CA PRO A 106 -8.03 -9.49 -17.57
C PRO A 106 -8.43 -8.40 -16.56
N GLY A 107 -8.55 -7.17 -17.04
CA GLY A 107 -8.96 -6.03 -16.23
C GLY A 107 -7.92 -5.55 -15.20
N VAL A 108 -6.69 -6.03 -15.27
CA VAL A 108 -5.57 -5.59 -14.43
C VAL A 108 -4.66 -4.69 -15.27
N SER A 109 -4.19 -3.61 -14.67
CA SER A 109 -3.22 -2.73 -15.34
C SER A 109 -1.85 -3.42 -15.40
N LEU A 110 -1.24 -3.48 -16.59
CA LEU A 110 0.03 -4.17 -16.84
C LEU A 110 1.12 -3.16 -17.21
N SER A 111 2.31 -3.35 -16.67
CA SER A 111 3.53 -2.63 -17.07
C SER A 111 4.63 -3.62 -17.44
N ASN A 112 5.21 -3.43 -18.62
CA ASN A 112 6.37 -4.19 -19.09
C ASN A 112 7.69 -3.43 -18.86
N ALA A 113 7.68 -2.36 -18.08
CA ALA A 113 8.88 -1.67 -17.65
C ALA A 113 9.68 -2.50 -16.64
N TRP A 114 10.95 -2.20 -16.49
CA TRP A 114 11.74 -2.74 -15.40
C TRP A 114 11.21 -2.26 -14.06
N PRO A 115 11.32 -3.06 -12.98
CA PRO A 115 10.70 -2.73 -11.69
C PRO A 115 11.12 -1.38 -11.11
N ASP A 116 12.36 -0.97 -11.26
CA ASP A 116 12.86 0.34 -10.81
C ASP A 116 12.20 1.50 -11.58
N GLU A 117 12.08 1.37 -12.91
CA GLU A 117 11.40 2.34 -13.76
C GLU A 117 9.91 2.42 -13.42
N ALA A 118 9.25 1.26 -13.34
CA ALA A 118 7.83 1.18 -13.00
C ALA A 118 7.54 1.78 -11.61
N MET A 119 8.37 1.48 -10.61
CA MET A 119 8.21 2.02 -9.26
C MET A 119 8.45 3.54 -9.22
N ALA A 120 9.38 4.07 -10.02
CA ALA A 120 9.61 5.52 -10.15
C ALA A 120 8.41 6.24 -10.76
N GLU A 121 7.71 5.62 -11.72
CA GLU A 121 6.49 6.15 -12.33
C GLU A 121 5.28 6.03 -11.39
N LEU A 122 5.07 4.84 -10.80
CA LEU A 122 3.92 4.53 -9.95
C LEU A 122 3.94 5.24 -8.60
N LYS A 123 5.13 5.63 -8.11
CA LYS A 123 5.33 6.39 -6.86
C LYS A 123 4.51 5.82 -5.71
N PRO A 124 4.91 4.67 -5.13
CA PRO A 124 4.22 4.09 -3.99
C PRO A 124 4.09 5.09 -2.83
N ASP A 125 2.96 5.09 -2.17
CA ASP A 125 2.62 6.00 -1.08
C ASP A 125 1.97 5.27 0.10
N LEU A 126 1.50 6.00 1.11
CA LEU A 126 0.83 5.47 2.31
C LEU A 126 -0.42 4.60 2.01
N ARG A 127 -0.90 4.57 0.76
CA ARG A 127 -2.04 3.75 0.34
C ARG A 127 -1.62 2.64 -0.63
N THR A 128 -0.32 2.33 -0.68
CA THR A 128 0.23 1.35 -1.62
C THR A 128 0.82 0.15 -0.88
N ALA A 129 0.40 -1.06 -1.28
CA ALA A 129 1.06 -2.32 -0.96
C ALA A 129 1.95 -2.74 -2.13
N VAL A 130 3.16 -3.19 -1.86
CA VAL A 130 4.09 -3.72 -2.86
C VAL A 130 4.38 -5.18 -2.55
N VAL A 131 4.19 -6.05 -3.55
CA VAL A 131 4.38 -7.50 -3.41
C VAL A 131 5.28 -8.01 -4.54
N THR A 132 6.41 -8.64 -4.21
CA THR A 132 7.31 -9.24 -5.20
C THR A 132 7.19 -10.75 -5.19
N LEU A 133 6.97 -11.35 -6.37
CA LEU A 133 6.61 -12.76 -6.55
C LEU A 133 7.49 -13.50 -7.57
N THR A 134 8.56 -12.89 -8.09
CA THR A 134 9.34 -13.48 -9.20
C THR A 134 10.37 -14.50 -8.74
N HIS A 135 10.86 -14.43 -7.53
CA HIS A 135 12.06 -15.10 -7.01
C HIS A 135 13.37 -14.68 -7.71
N ASP A 136 13.33 -13.78 -8.69
CA ASP A 136 14.51 -13.27 -9.36
C ASP A 136 15.02 -12.00 -8.65
N PRO A 137 16.23 -12.02 -8.08
CA PRO A 137 16.80 -10.84 -7.43
C PRO A 137 16.92 -9.61 -8.36
N LYS A 138 17.04 -9.82 -9.68
CA LYS A 138 17.12 -8.73 -10.65
C LYS A 138 15.81 -7.94 -10.77
N LEU A 139 14.69 -8.57 -10.44
CA LEU A 139 13.35 -7.97 -10.46
C LEU A 139 12.88 -7.60 -9.06
N ASP A 140 13.03 -8.51 -8.09
CA ASP A 140 12.50 -8.31 -6.73
C ASP A 140 13.30 -7.25 -5.95
N ASP A 141 14.64 -7.26 -6.02
CA ASP A 141 15.47 -6.36 -5.20
C ASP A 141 15.32 -4.88 -5.61
N PRO A 142 15.31 -4.46 -6.90
CA PRO A 142 15.04 -3.08 -7.28
C PRO A 142 13.65 -2.58 -6.87
N ALA A 143 12.62 -3.43 -7.00
CA ALA A 143 11.27 -3.09 -6.55
C ALA A 143 11.20 -2.85 -5.04
N LEU A 144 11.82 -3.76 -4.25
CA LEU A 144 11.88 -3.61 -2.80
C LEU A 144 12.71 -2.40 -2.38
N ALA A 145 13.83 -2.13 -3.05
CA ALA A 145 14.65 -0.95 -2.79
C ALA A 145 13.88 0.36 -3.02
N ALA A 146 13.08 0.43 -4.10
CA ALA A 146 12.19 1.56 -4.34
C ALA A 146 11.07 1.65 -3.31
N GLY A 147 10.46 0.51 -2.94
CA GLY A 147 9.44 0.43 -1.90
C GLY A 147 9.95 0.87 -0.52
N LEU A 148 11.17 0.48 -0.14
CA LEU A 148 11.79 0.90 1.12
C LEU A 148 12.05 2.42 1.19
N LYS A 149 12.30 3.06 0.06
CA LYS A 149 12.47 4.52 -0.04
C LYS A 149 11.13 5.28 -0.09
N SER A 150 10.02 4.58 -0.15
CA SER A 150 8.68 5.14 -0.23
C SER A 150 7.92 4.98 1.10
N ASP A 151 6.77 5.62 1.19
CA ASP A 151 5.83 5.50 2.31
C ASP A 151 4.87 4.31 2.13
N ALA A 152 5.16 3.34 1.27
CA ALA A 152 4.30 2.16 1.10
C ALA A 152 4.01 1.49 2.44
N PHE A 153 2.71 1.25 2.74
CA PHE A 153 2.32 0.69 4.04
C PHE A 153 2.66 -0.79 4.19
N TYR A 154 2.90 -1.48 3.08
CA TYR A 154 3.22 -2.91 3.07
C TYR A 154 4.25 -3.23 1.98
N LEU A 155 5.27 -4.00 2.36
CA LEU A 155 6.26 -4.57 1.46
C LEU A 155 6.33 -6.08 1.73
N GLY A 156 5.98 -6.89 0.74
CA GLY A 156 6.02 -8.35 0.87
C GLY A 156 6.84 -9.01 -0.22
N SER A 157 7.53 -10.10 0.11
CA SER A 157 8.33 -10.79 -0.89
C SER A 157 8.28 -12.30 -0.74
N LEU A 158 8.00 -12.97 -1.86
CA LEU A 158 7.92 -14.43 -1.94
C LEU A 158 9.30 -15.07 -1.72
N GLY A 159 9.30 -16.24 -1.10
CA GLY A 159 10.51 -17.04 -0.89
C GLY A 159 10.50 -17.78 0.43
N SER A 160 11.48 -18.65 0.62
CA SER A 160 11.74 -19.32 1.89
C SER A 160 12.42 -18.38 2.90
N LYS A 161 12.46 -18.74 4.18
CA LYS A 161 13.27 -18.03 5.19
C LYS A 161 14.72 -17.86 4.76
N LYS A 162 15.32 -18.88 4.12
CA LYS A 162 16.69 -18.81 3.57
C LYS A 162 16.80 -17.79 2.44
N THR A 163 15.84 -17.79 1.51
CA THR A 163 15.80 -16.82 0.40
C THR A 163 15.63 -15.39 0.94
N HIS A 164 14.78 -15.23 1.96
CA HIS A 164 14.57 -13.93 2.58
C HIS A 164 15.86 -13.42 3.26
N ALA A 165 16.55 -14.24 4.05
CA ALA A 165 17.82 -13.86 4.67
C ALA A 165 18.86 -13.39 3.62
N ALA A 166 19.01 -14.14 2.53
CA ALA A 166 19.92 -13.76 1.45
C ALA A 166 19.51 -12.45 0.76
N ARG A 167 18.20 -12.17 0.64
CA ARG A 167 17.64 -10.90 0.13
C ARG A 167 18.01 -9.75 1.05
N LEU A 168 17.81 -9.88 2.36
CA LEU A 168 18.17 -8.85 3.33
C LEU A 168 19.66 -8.49 3.24
N GLU A 169 20.54 -9.47 3.08
CA GLU A 169 21.97 -9.23 2.89
C GLU A 169 22.29 -8.41 1.62
N ARG A 170 21.58 -8.68 0.50
CA ARG A 170 21.76 -7.89 -0.73
C ARG A 170 21.28 -6.45 -0.55
N LEU A 171 20.12 -6.25 0.10
CA LEU A 171 19.58 -4.92 0.38
C LEU A 171 20.46 -4.14 1.38
N ARG A 172 21.07 -4.80 2.38
CA ARG A 172 22.09 -4.16 3.26
C ARG A 172 23.28 -3.62 2.46
N ARG A 173 23.76 -4.40 1.48
CA ARG A 173 24.85 -3.93 0.59
C ARG A 173 24.43 -2.75 -0.28
N MET A 174 23.14 -2.55 -0.51
CA MET A 174 22.57 -1.39 -1.19
C MET A 174 22.38 -0.18 -0.24
N GLY A 175 22.73 -0.30 1.05
CA GLY A 175 22.72 0.78 2.03
C GLY A 175 21.48 0.86 2.92
N PHE A 176 20.58 -0.14 2.90
CA PHE A 176 19.41 -0.15 3.79
C PHE A 176 19.76 -0.65 5.19
N GLY A 177 19.29 0.08 6.21
CA GLY A 177 19.46 -0.26 7.62
C GLY A 177 18.45 -1.31 8.10
N ASP A 178 18.68 -1.86 9.31
CA ASP A 178 17.81 -2.91 9.86
C ASP A 178 16.37 -2.43 10.07
N ASN A 179 16.13 -1.16 10.39
CA ASN A 179 14.79 -0.60 10.52
C ASN A 179 14.05 -0.59 9.17
N ASP A 180 14.74 -0.27 8.07
CA ASP A 180 14.15 -0.33 6.74
C ASP A 180 13.81 -1.77 6.37
N LEU A 181 14.76 -2.68 6.59
CA LEU A 181 14.65 -4.09 6.24
C LEU A 181 13.54 -4.81 7.03
N ALA A 182 13.27 -4.38 8.27
CA ALA A 182 12.19 -4.90 9.10
C ALA A 182 10.79 -4.63 8.51
N ARG A 183 10.67 -3.68 7.59
CA ARG A 183 9.40 -3.41 6.86
C ARG A 183 9.05 -4.49 5.84
N ILE A 184 10.00 -5.37 5.49
CA ILE A 184 9.78 -6.38 4.45
C ILE A 184 9.23 -7.66 5.10
N HIS A 185 8.01 -8.02 4.77
CA HIS A 185 7.41 -9.30 5.12
C HIS A 185 7.97 -10.41 4.21
N GLY A 186 8.76 -11.29 4.76
CA GLY A 186 9.35 -12.43 4.05
C GLY A 186 9.58 -13.64 4.95
N PRO A 187 9.02 -14.78 4.60
CA PRO A 187 8.13 -15.13 3.50
C PRO A 187 6.83 -14.31 3.50
N VAL A 188 6.38 -13.88 2.32
CA VAL A 188 5.13 -13.12 2.17
C VAL A 188 3.90 -13.96 2.52
N GLY A 189 2.92 -13.34 3.17
CA GLY A 189 1.67 -13.97 3.58
C GLY A 189 1.70 -14.53 5.00
N LEU A 190 0.52 -14.64 5.60
CA LEU A 190 0.36 -15.27 6.92
C LEU A 190 0.69 -16.77 6.84
N SER A 191 1.27 -17.30 7.92
CA SER A 191 1.61 -18.74 8.02
C SER A 191 0.36 -19.57 8.31
N ILE A 192 -0.47 -19.82 7.29
CA ILE A 192 -1.73 -20.57 7.37
C ILE A 192 -1.64 -21.95 6.72
N GLY A 193 -0.42 -22.39 6.34
CA GLY A 193 -0.23 -23.69 5.69
C GLY A 193 -0.56 -23.69 4.18
N ALA A 194 -0.67 -22.50 3.54
CA ALA A 194 -0.97 -22.34 2.12
C ALA A 194 0.03 -23.08 1.22
N LYS A 195 -0.46 -23.79 0.21
CA LYS A 195 0.33 -24.58 -0.75
C LYS A 195 0.04 -24.21 -2.20
N SER A 196 -1.23 -24.06 -2.56
CA SER A 196 -1.61 -23.69 -3.93
C SER A 196 -1.42 -22.18 -4.18
N PRO A 197 -1.28 -21.74 -5.45
CA PRO A 197 -1.22 -20.32 -5.79
C PRO A 197 -2.36 -19.50 -5.21
N SER A 198 -3.58 -20.02 -5.21
CA SER A 198 -4.76 -19.33 -4.66
C SER A 198 -4.73 -19.23 -3.14
N GLU A 199 -4.30 -20.28 -2.43
CA GLU A 199 -4.13 -20.24 -0.98
C GLU A 199 -3.04 -19.25 -0.57
N ILE A 200 -1.92 -19.20 -1.33
CA ILE A 200 -0.84 -18.23 -1.12
C ILE A 200 -1.37 -16.80 -1.34
N ALA A 201 -2.18 -16.58 -2.38
CA ALA A 201 -2.82 -15.28 -2.62
C ALA A 201 -3.72 -14.84 -1.45
N ILE A 202 -4.50 -15.77 -0.88
CA ILE A 202 -5.32 -15.52 0.32
C ILE A 202 -4.43 -15.17 1.52
N ALA A 203 -3.34 -15.91 1.74
CA ALA A 203 -2.40 -15.64 2.82
C ALA A 203 -1.76 -14.25 2.68
N ILE A 204 -1.39 -13.84 1.45
CA ILE A 204 -0.87 -12.50 1.15
C ILE A 204 -1.92 -11.44 1.46
N MET A 205 -3.14 -11.57 0.96
CA MET A 205 -4.20 -10.59 1.21
C MET A 205 -4.55 -10.47 2.70
N ALA A 206 -4.56 -11.58 3.43
CA ALA A 206 -4.77 -11.56 4.87
C ALA A 206 -3.67 -10.76 5.58
N GLN A 207 -2.39 -10.95 5.23
CA GLN A 207 -1.27 -10.20 5.81
C GLN A 207 -1.31 -8.72 5.42
N VAL A 208 -1.60 -8.39 4.15
CA VAL A 208 -1.78 -7.02 3.68
C VAL A 208 -2.89 -6.32 4.46
N THR A 209 -4.03 -6.99 4.64
CA THR A 209 -5.16 -6.47 5.42
C THR A 209 -4.78 -6.28 6.89
N GLN A 210 -4.06 -7.22 7.48
CA GLN A 210 -3.55 -7.10 8.84
C GLN A 210 -2.65 -5.88 9.00
N SER A 211 -1.68 -5.70 8.10
CA SER A 211 -0.76 -4.55 8.12
C SER A 211 -1.52 -3.21 7.96
N LEU A 212 -2.52 -3.17 7.08
CA LEU A 212 -3.34 -1.96 6.88
C LEU A 212 -4.19 -1.59 8.11
N ARG A 213 -4.73 -2.59 8.82
CA ARG A 213 -5.73 -2.38 9.89
C ARG A 213 -5.15 -2.44 11.30
N GLN A 214 -3.98 -3.06 11.48
CA GLN A 214 -3.28 -3.19 12.75
C GLN A 214 -2.02 -2.31 12.82
N ALA A 215 -1.70 -1.54 11.77
CA ALA A 215 -0.75 -0.44 11.90
C ALA A 215 -1.28 0.45 13.03
N ALA A 216 -0.55 0.51 14.14
CA ALA A 216 -0.92 1.30 15.32
C ALA A 216 -1.17 2.76 14.93
N PRO A 217 -2.10 3.43 15.61
CA PRO A 217 -2.34 4.85 15.41
C PRO A 217 -1.12 5.69 15.75
#